data_1d7394b8a4043b5e403ec02aa79012ad
#
_entry.id   1d7394b8a4043b5e403ec02aa79012ad
#
_cell.length_a   1.000
_cell.length_b   1.000
_cell.length_c   1.000
_cell.angle_alpha   90.00
_cell.angle_beta   90.00
_cell.angle_gamma   90.00
#
_symmetry.space_group_name_H-M   'P 1'
#
loop_
_entity.id
_entity.type
_entity.pdbx_description
1 polymer ?
#
loop_
_entity_poly.entity_id
_entity_poly.type
_entity_poly.pdbx_seq_one_letter_code
_entity_poly.pdbx_strand_id
1 'polypeptide(L)'
;XXXXVAEHAMAMILTLNRKTHKAYNRVREQNFALNGLMGFNLYQKTIGVIGTGNIGAAFAKIAKGFGARVLAYDISENQDLKDFDIEYISQEQLLSESDIVSLHCPLMESTHHLINEDSIQKMKQNVMIINTSRGGLIDTKAVISGLKSKHIGYLGIDVYEQEEKLFFRDLSHTIIEDDTIQRLMSFPNVLVTAHQAFFTQEALEQIANSTLSSLSHFEKNEEFINQNAVLL
;
A
#
# COMPACT_ATOMS: atom_id res chain seq x y z
N UNK A 1 3.45 2.68 15.37
CA UNK A 1 2.63 2.82 14.59
C UNK A 1 1.94 1.95 13.56
N UNK A 2 1.32 1.35 13.85
CA UNK A 2 0.57 0.50 13.01
C UNK A 2 -0.55 1.22 12.32
N UNK A 3 -1.14 1.95 12.75
CA UNK A 3 -2.27 2.64 12.19
C UNK A 3 -1.90 3.68 11.17
N UNK A 4 -0.75 4.08 11.16
CA UNK A 4 -0.35 5.07 10.21
C UNK A 4 -0.31 4.62 8.79
N VAL A 5 0.34 3.48 8.63
CA VAL A 5 0.42 2.96 7.26
C VAL A 5 -0.87 2.31 6.81
N ALA A 6 -1.53 1.64 7.72
CA ALA A 6 -2.82 1.01 7.39
C ALA A 6 -3.84 2.04 6.89
N GLU A 7 -3.91 3.17 7.56
CA GLU A 7 -4.83 4.23 7.15
C GLU A 7 -4.45 4.80 5.79
N HIS A 8 -3.16 4.95 5.51
CA HIS A 8 -2.72 5.44 4.21
C HIS A 8 -3.12 4.48 3.10
N ALA A 9 -2.98 3.18 3.33
CA ALA A 9 -3.41 2.19 2.35
C ALA A 9 -4.90 2.35 2.04
N MET A 10 -5.72 2.53 3.07
CA MET A 10 -7.15 2.74 2.83
C MET A 10 -7.40 4.06 2.13
N ALA A 11 -6.65 5.10 2.47
CA ALA A 11 -6.78 6.39 1.78
C ALA A 11 -6.50 6.23 0.29
N MET A 12 -5.49 5.46 -0.07
CA MET A 12 -5.17 5.22 -1.48
C MET A 12 -6.31 4.47 -2.18
N ILE A 13 -6.88 3.48 -1.51
CA ILE A 13 -8.01 2.74 -2.07
C ILE A 13 -9.17 3.70 -2.37
N LEU A 14 -9.52 4.54 -1.39
CA LEU A 14 -10.64 5.45 -1.55
C LEU A 14 -10.36 6.50 -2.62
N THR A 15 -9.12 6.98 -2.71
CA THR A 15 -8.75 7.95 -3.73
C THR A 15 -8.86 7.34 -5.13
N LEU A 16 -8.33 6.13 -5.30
CA LEU A 16 -8.42 5.45 -6.60
C LEU A 16 -9.88 5.16 -6.96
N ASN A 17 -10.66 4.71 -6.00
CA ASN A 17 -12.05 4.35 -6.23
C ASN A 17 -12.90 5.56 -6.59
N ARG A 18 -12.87 6.58 -5.74
CA ARG A 18 -13.77 7.72 -5.89
C ARG A 18 -13.13 8.87 -6.67
N LYS A 19 -11.85 8.76 -7.00
CA LYS A 19 -11.15 9.71 -7.87
C LYS A 19 -11.21 11.14 -7.34
N THR A 20 -11.08 11.26 -6.01
CA THR A 20 -11.24 12.56 -5.37
C THR A 20 -10.16 13.55 -5.78
N HIS A 21 -8.94 13.06 -6.09
CA HIS A 21 -7.86 13.94 -6.56
C HIS A 21 -8.21 14.55 -7.91
N LYS A 22 -8.83 13.77 -8.78
CA LYS A 22 -9.24 14.28 -10.10
C LYS A 22 -10.44 15.20 -9.98
N ALA A 23 -11.39 14.83 -9.13
CA ALA A 23 -12.57 15.66 -8.92
C ALA A 23 -12.17 17.02 -8.34
N TYR A 24 -11.23 17.04 -7.41
CA TYR A 24 -10.74 18.29 -6.84
C TYR A 24 -10.20 19.22 -7.92
N ASN A 25 -9.31 18.69 -8.77
CA ASN A 25 -8.71 19.50 -9.83
C ASN A 25 -9.75 19.99 -10.83
N ARG A 26 -10.68 19.09 -11.20
CA ARG A 26 -11.70 19.39 -12.20
C ARG A 26 -12.61 20.51 -11.73
N VAL A 27 -13.06 20.44 -10.49
CA VAL A 27 -13.97 21.45 -9.95
C VAL A 27 -13.29 22.81 -9.86
N ARG A 28 -12.00 22.83 -9.52
CA ARG A 28 -11.26 24.10 -9.48
C ARG A 28 -11.16 24.75 -10.86
N GLU A 29 -11.30 23.96 -11.92
CA GLU A 29 -11.34 24.48 -13.29
C GLU A 29 -12.77 24.69 -13.76
N GLN A 30 -13.73 24.64 -12.85
CA GLN A 30 -15.14 24.89 -13.10
C GLN A 30 -15.80 23.82 -13.96
N ASN A 31 -15.23 22.63 -13.98
CA ASN A 31 -15.85 21.48 -14.64
C ASN A 31 -16.57 20.67 -13.57
N PHE A 32 -17.89 20.74 -13.56
CA PHE A 32 -18.73 20.06 -12.56
C PHE A 32 -19.37 18.79 -13.12
N ALA A 33 -18.94 18.33 -14.28
CA ALA A 33 -19.47 17.12 -14.88
C ALA A 33 -19.02 15.88 -14.11
N LEU A 34 -19.83 14.83 -14.17
CA LEU A 34 -19.53 13.58 -13.48
C LEU A 34 -18.83 12.54 -14.36
N ASN A 35 -18.63 12.84 -15.62
CA ASN A 35 -18.03 11.90 -16.56
C ASN A 35 -16.68 11.42 -16.03
N GLY A 36 -16.51 10.09 -16.02
CA GLY A 36 -15.22 9.51 -15.62
C GLY A 36 -14.98 9.42 -14.13
N LEU A 37 -15.96 9.81 -13.29
CA LEU A 37 -15.78 9.80 -11.84
C LEU A 37 -16.53 8.66 -11.16
N MET A 38 -17.11 7.73 -11.93
CA MET A 38 -17.89 6.65 -11.33
C MET A 38 -16.99 5.76 -10.48
N GLY A 39 -17.41 5.51 -9.25
CA GLY A 39 -16.73 4.57 -8.36
C GLY A 39 -17.59 3.35 -8.07
N PHE A 40 -17.15 2.57 -7.12
CA PHE A 40 -17.90 1.40 -6.66
C PHE A 40 -17.95 1.42 -5.13
N ASN A 41 -18.84 0.63 -4.56
CA ASN A 41 -18.92 0.52 -3.10
C ASN A 41 -17.92 -0.50 -2.60
N LEU A 42 -17.23 -0.16 -1.51
CA LEU A 42 -16.41 -1.16 -0.82
C LEU A 42 -17.29 -2.18 -0.08
N TYR A 43 -18.47 -1.77 0.29
CA TYR A 43 -19.42 -2.63 1.00
C TYR A 43 -19.63 -3.91 0.19
N GLN A 44 -19.39 -5.05 0.83
CA GLN A 44 -19.55 -6.39 0.26
C GLN A 44 -18.57 -6.74 -0.86
N LYS A 45 -17.60 -5.88 -1.16
CA LYS A 45 -16.49 -6.28 -2.01
C LYS A 45 -15.51 -7.13 -1.20
N THR A 46 -14.68 -7.88 -1.89
CA THR A 46 -13.69 -8.73 -1.24
C THR A 46 -12.33 -8.06 -1.26
N ILE A 47 -11.75 -7.89 -0.07
CA ILE A 47 -10.44 -7.29 0.07
C ILE A 47 -9.49 -8.34 0.64
N GLY A 48 -8.43 -8.63 -0.11
CA GLY A 48 -7.41 -9.59 0.31
C GLY A 48 -6.23 -8.88 0.93
N VAL A 49 -5.83 -9.34 2.10
CA VAL A 49 -4.73 -8.77 2.87
C VAL A 49 -3.60 -9.78 2.92
N ILE A 50 -2.47 -9.47 2.29
CA ILE A 50 -1.30 -10.34 2.31
C ILE A 50 -0.32 -9.79 3.32
N GLY A 51 -0.11 -10.54 4.41
CA GLY A 51 0.68 -10.11 5.54
C GLY A 51 -0.20 -9.53 6.64
N THR A 52 -0.21 -10.20 7.79
CA THR A 52 -1.08 -9.79 8.90
C THR A 52 -0.30 -9.56 10.19
N GLY A 53 0.86 -8.91 10.06
CA GLY A 53 1.54 -8.35 11.20
C GLY A 53 0.75 -7.17 11.74
N ASN A 54 1.41 -6.28 12.48
CA ASN A 54 0.69 -5.18 13.11
C ASN A 54 -0.04 -4.30 12.10
N ILE A 55 0.63 -3.98 10.99
CA ILE A 55 0.05 -3.07 10.00
C ILE A 55 -1.06 -3.78 9.23
N GLY A 56 -0.79 -4.99 8.74
CA GLY A 56 -1.79 -5.73 7.98
C GLY A 56 -3.02 -6.05 8.79
N ALA A 57 -2.83 -6.38 10.07
CA ALA A 57 -3.97 -6.63 10.95
C ALA A 57 -4.81 -5.37 11.14
N ALA A 58 -4.14 -4.23 11.33
CA ALA A 58 -4.86 -2.96 11.46
C ALA A 58 -5.65 -2.64 10.19
N PHE A 59 -5.01 -2.86 9.04
CA PHE A 59 -5.69 -2.62 7.76
C PHE A 59 -6.90 -3.55 7.60
N ALA A 60 -6.74 -4.82 7.96
CA ALA A 60 -7.84 -5.77 7.83
C ALA A 60 -9.05 -5.34 8.65
N LYS A 61 -8.80 -4.84 9.87
CA LYS A 61 -9.89 -4.36 10.71
C LYS A 61 -10.56 -3.12 10.11
N ILE A 62 -9.78 -2.22 9.53
CA ILE A 62 -10.33 -1.04 8.87
C ILE A 62 -11.22 -1.47 7.69
N ALA A 63 -10.73 -2.40 6.88
CA ALA A 63 -11.47 -2.89 5.72
C ALA A 63 -12.78 -3.55 6.18
N LYS A 64 -12.73 -4.31 7.27
CA LYS A 64 -13.92 -4.93 7.81
C LYS A 64 -14.96 -3.89 8.21
N GLY A 65 -14.49 -2.74 8.72
CA GLY A 65 -15.38 -1.65 9.10
C GLY A 65 -16.16 -1.06 7.95
N PHE A 66 -15.69 -1.23 6.73
CA PHE A 66 -16.42 -0.80 5.53
C PHE A 66 -17.50 -1.80 5.10
N GLY A 67 -17.61 -2.92 5.80
CA GLY A 67 -18.54 -3.96 5.40
C GLY A 67 -18.02 -4.83 4.28
N ALA A 68 -16.71 -4.82 4.05
CA ALA A 68 -16.10 -5.68 3.04
C ALA A 68 -15.93 -7.10 3.59
N ARG A 69 -15.89 -8.06 2.66
CA ARG A 69 -15.45 -9.40 2.99
C ARG A 69 -13.94 -9.38 2.99
N VAL A 70 -13.31 -9.74 4.11
CA VAL A 70 -11.86 -9.65 4.22
C VAL A 70 -11.24 -11.03 4.27
N LEU A 71 -10.35 -11.30 3.32
CA LEU A 71 -9.55 -12.52 3.26
C LEU A 71 -8.14 -12.18 3.66
N ALA A 72 -7.48 -13.08 4.37
CA ALA A 72 -6.12 -12.85 4.85
C ALA A 72 -5.23 -14.04 4.49
N TYR A 73 -3.97 -13.73 4.25
CA TYR A 73 -2.94 -14.75 4.11
C TYR A 73 -1.68 -14.28 4.82
N ASP A 74 -1.11 -15.17 5.59
CA ASP A 74 0.22 -15.00 6.16
C ASP A 74 0.77 -16.39 6.41
N ILE A 75 2.09 -16.49 6.53
CA ILE A 75 2.71 -17.76 6.93
C ILE A 75 2.39 -18.07 8.39
N SER A 76 2.04 -17.06 9.17
CA SER A 76 1.68 -17.23 10.57
C SER A 76 0.42 -16.42 10.85
N GLU A 77 -0.64 -17.09 11.28
CA GLU A 77 -1.92 -16.41 11.50
C GLU A 77 -1.86 -15.53 12.75
N ASN A 78 -2.44 -14.35 12.62
CA ASN A 78 -2.53 -13.40 13.73
C ASN A 78 -3.80 -13.67 14.52
N GLN A 79 -3.62 -14.09 15.78
CA GLN A 79 -4.75 -14.48 16.62
C GLN A 79 -5.69 -13.30 16.90
N ASP A 80 -5.18 -12.09 16.85
CA ASP A 80 -6.02 -10.90 17.10
C ASP A 80 -7.11 -10.76 16.06
N LEU A 81 -6.96 -11.34 14.88
CA LEU A 81 -7.96 -11.23 13.82
C LEU A 81 -9.08 -12.28 13.93
N LYS A 82 -8.93 -13.26 14.80
CA LYS A 82 -9.91 -14.34 14.88
C LYS A 82 -11.31 -13.86 15.27
N ASP A 83 -11.39 -12.79 16.04
CA ASP A 83 -12.67 -12.27 16.52
C ASP A 83 -13.32 -11.29 15.54
N PHE A 84 -12.73 -11.06 14.37
CA PHE A 84 -13.21 -10.02 13.44
C PHE A 84 -13.85 -10.59 12.19
N ASP A 85 -14.12 -11.89 12.17
CA ASP A 85 -14.73 -12.54 10.99
C ASP A 85 -13.89 -12.30 9.74
N ILE A 86 -12.58 -12.50 9.88
CA ILE A 86 -11.62 -12.39 8.80
C ILE A 86 -11.15 -13.80 8.49
N GLU A 87 -11.25 -14.19 7.22
CA GLU A 87 -11.06 -15.57 6.79
C GLU A 87 -9.62 -15.77 6.28
N TYR A 88 -8.86 -16.65 6.96
CA TYR A 88 -7.53 -17.03 6.47
C TYR A 88 -7.66 -18.09 5.39
N ILE A 89 -7.02 -17.87 4.26
CA ILE A 89 -7.04 -18.82 3.14
C ILE A 89 -5.64 -18.86 2.51
N SER A 90 -5.48 -19.71 1.50
CA SER A 90 -4.22 -19.76 0.76
C SER A 90 -4.00 -18.47 -0.02
N GLN A 91 -2.74 -18.19 -0.32
CA GLN A 91 -2.43 -17.01 -1.14
C GLN A 91 -3.07 -17.12 -2.51
N GLU A 92 -3.02 -18.30 -3.11
CA GLU A 92 -3.61 -18.48 -4.45
C GLU A 92 -5.10 -18.21 -4.45
N GLN A 93 -5.80 -18.71 -3.44
CA GLN A 93 -7.24 -18.48 -3.34
C GLN A 93 -7.54 -17.01 -3.07
N LEU A 94 -6.73 -16.37 -2.23
CA LEU A 94 -6.91 -14.95 -1.96
C LEU A 94 -6.80 -14.14 -3.26
N LEU A 95 -5.80 -14.44 -4.08
CA LEU A 95 -5.61 -13.72 -5.34
C LEU A 95 -6.82 -13.91 -6.25
N SER A 96 -7.36 -15.12 -6.31
CA SER A 96 -8.45 -15.41 -7.25
C SER A 96 -9.78 -14.82 -6.83
N GLU A 97 -9.97 -14.55 -5.53
CA GLU A 97 -11.26 -14.09 -5.03
C GLU A 97 -11.32 -12.61 -4.71
N SER A 98 -10.19 -11.91 -4.68
CA SER A 98 -10.14 -10.54 -4.19
C SER A 98 -10.42 -9.54 -5.29
N ASP A 99 -11.26 -8.56 -4.97
CA ASP A 99 -11.44 -7.37 -5.81
C ASP A 99 -10.31 -6.38 -5.59
N ILE A 100 -9.78 -6.34 -4.37
CA ILE A 100 -8.67 -5.47 -3.98
C ILE A 100 -7.65 -6.32 -3.24
N VAL A 101 -6.39 -6.22 -3.63
CA VAL A 101 -5.28 -6.92 -2.96
C VAL A 101 -4.35 -5.86 -2.37
N SER A 102 -4.15 -5.93 -1.05
CA SER A 102 -3.29 -4.98 -0.35
C SER A 102 -2.13 -5.72 0.29
N LEU A 103 -0.92 -5.24 0.02
CA LEU A 103 0.31 -5.92 0.45
C LEU A 103 0.83 -5.29 1.73
N HIS A 104 1.02 -6.13 2.74
CA HIS A 104 1.51 -5.71 4.06
C HIS A 104 2.54 -6.68 4.61
N CYS A 105 3.14 -7.48 3.75
CA CYS A 105 4.15 -8.44 4.15
C CYS A 105 5.55 -7.82 4.00
N PRO A 106 6.54 -8.36 4.70
CA PRO A 106 7.91 -7.88 4.51
C PRO A 106 8.50 -8.36 3.20
N LEU A 107 9.55 -7.67 2.75
CA LEU A 107 10.30 -8.09 1.56
C LEU A 107 11.35 -9.10 1.98
N MET A 108 11.22 -10.30 1.46
CA MET A 108 12.14 -11.39 1.70
C MET A 108 12.38 -12.10 0.38
N GLU A 109 13.30 -13.05 0.37
CA GLU A 109 13.52 -13.82 -0.85
C GLU A 109 12.23 -14.49 -1.32
N SER A 110 11.44 -14.98 -0.38
CA SER A 110 10.19 -15.68 -0.70
C SER A 110 9.08 -14.74 -1.18
N THR A 111 9.16 -13.45 -0.88
CA THR A 111 8.14 -12.50 -1.30
C THR A 111 8.61 -11.53 -2.39
N HIS A 112 9.87 -11.63 -2.80
CA HIS A 112 10.39 -10.78 -3.88
C HIS A 112 9.55 -11.03 -5.13
N HIS A 113 9.03 -9.96 -5.72
CA HIS A 113 8.17 -10.03 -6.89
C HIS A 113 6.98 -10.97 -6.68
N LEU A 114 6.40 -10.92 -5.50
CA LEU A 114 5.18 -11.65 -5.21
C LEU A 114 4.09 -11.32 -6.21
N ILE A 115 4.01 -10.05 -6.60
CA ILE A 115 3.12 -9.63 -7.68
C ILE A 115 3.94 -9.67 -8.97
N ASN A 116 3.65 -10.65 -9.81
CA ASN A 116 4.36 -10.88 -11.06
C ASN A 116 3.35 -11.36 -12.10
N GLU A 117 3.86 -11.75 -13.27
CA GLU A 117 2.98 -12.15 -14.36
C GLU A 117 2.08 -13.31 -13.97
N ASP A 118 2.65 -14.32 -13.30
CA ASP A 118 1.87 -15.50 -12.91
C ASP A 118 0.78 -15.15 -11.88
N SER A 119 1.13 -14.37 -10.86
CA SER A 119 0.15 -14.04 -9.82
C SER A 119 -0.93 -13.13 -10.37
N ILE A 120 -0.58 -12.22 -11.28
CA ILE A 120 -1.58 -11.35 -11.90
C ILE A 120 -2.58 -12.17 -12.70
N GLN A 121 -2.10 -13.22 -13.41
CA GLN A 121 -3.01 -14.08 -14.15
C GLN A 121 -4.06 -14.74 -13.26
N LYS A 122 -3.72 -14.97 -12.01
CA LYS A 122 -4.64 -15.61 -11.06
C LYS A 122 -5.65 -14.64 -10.47
N MET A 123 -5.42 -13.34 -10.64
CA MET A 123 -6.29 -12.31 -10.05
C MET A 123 -7.52 -12.09 -10.91
N LYS A 124 -8.54 -11.51 -10.30
CA LYS A 124 -9.75 -11.14 -11.01
C LYS A 124 -9.45 -10.02 -12.01
N GLN A 125 -10.21 -10.01 -13.09
CA GLN A 125 -10.16 -8.89 -14.02
C GLN A 125 -10.53 -7.60 -13.29
N ASN A 126 -9.83 -6.53 -13.63
CA ASN A 126 -10.09 -5.21 -13.08
C ASN A 126 -9.69 -5.08 -11.60
N VAL A 127 -8.76 -5.90 -11.16
CA VAL A 127 -8.33 -5.92 -9.76
C VAL A 127 -7.63 -4.62 -9.39
N MET A 128 -7.78 -4.21 -8.12
CA MET A 128 -7.02 -3.09 -7.55
C MET A 128 -5.90 -3.65 -6.69
N ILE A 129 -4.67 -3.17 -6.92
CA ILE A 129 -3.49 -3.60 -6.18
C ILE A 129 -2.93 -2.41 -5.41
N ILE A 130 -2.67 -2.60 -4.12
CA ILE A 130 -2.14 -1.55 -3.23
C ILE A 130 -0.84 -2.06 -2.60
N ASN A 131 0.20 -1.26 -2.68
CA ASN A 131 1.48 -1.60 -2.06
C ASN A 131 2.01 -0.42 -1.26
N THR A 132 1.91 -0.52 0.05
CA THR A 132 2.49 0.46 0.97
C THR A 132 3.62 -0.16 1.79
N SER A 133 4.12 -1.32 1.38
CA SER A 133 5.09 -2.07 2.16
C SER A 133 6.51 -1.87 1.62
N ARG A 134 6.88 -2.62 0.58
CA ARG A 134 8.22 -2.51 -0.02
C ARG A 134 8.10 -2.63 -1.53
N GLY A 135 8.87 -1.80 -2.25
CA GLY A 135 8.80 -1.78 -3.70
C GLY A 135 9.10 -3.11 -4.35
N GLY A 136 10.04 -3.86 -3.80
CA GLY A 136 10.44 -5.14 -4.38
C GLY A 136 9.40 -6.23 -4.35
N LEU A 137 8.27 -6.01 -3.69
CA LEU A 137 7.16 -6.97 -3.72
C LEU A 137 6.48 -7.03 -5.09
N ILE A 138 6.67 -6.01 -5.90
CA ILE A 138 6.01 -5.90 -7.20
C ILE A 138 7.03 -5.93 -8.32
N ASP A 139 6.83 -6.82 -9.28
CA ASP A 139 7.54 -6.78 -10.56
C ASP A 139 6.90 -5.68 -11.39
N THR A 140 7.58 -4.54 -11.48
CA THR A 140 6.98 -3.36 -12.08
C THR A 140 6.63 -3.58 -13.55
N LYS A 141 7.48 -4.28 -14.29
CA LYS A 141 7.20 -4.54 -15.71
C LYS A 141 5.93 -5.37 -15.88
N ALA A 142 5.74 -6.36 -15.01
CA ALA A 142 4.54 -7.20 -15.07
C ALA A 142 3.28 -6.38 -14.79
N VAL A 143 3.38 -5.47 -13.84
CA VAL A 143 2.24 -4.62 -13.48
C VAL A 143 1.92 -3.64 -14.60
N ILE A 144 2.93 -3.07 -15.25
CA ILE A 144 2.70 -2.20 -16.40
C ILE A 144 1.97 -2.98 -17.50
N SER A 145 2.42 -4.20 -17.78
CA SER A 145 1.76 -5.04 -18.77
C SER A 145 0.29 -5.31 -18.37
N GLY A 146 0.05 -5.57 -17.09
CA GLY A 146 -1.30 -5.80 -16.61
C GLY A 146 -2.19 -4.57 -16.69
N LEU A 147 -1.61 -3.39 -16.50
CA LEU A 147 -2.35 -2.15 -16.66
C LEU A 147 -2.70 -1.91 -18.14
N LYS A 148 -1.76 -2.18 -19.02
CA LYS A 148 -1.98 -1.99 -20.46
C LYS A 148 -3.05 -2.94 -20.97
N SER A 149 -3.09 -4.17 -20.48
CA SER A 149 -4.10 -5.14 -20.87
C SER A 149 -5.43 -4.93 -20.18
N LYS A 150 -5.47 -4.04 -19.19
CA LYS A 150 -6.66 -3.76 -18.38
C LYS A 150 -7.04 -4.90 -17.42
N HIS A 151 -6.18 -5.89 -17.28
CA HIS A 151 -6.37 -6.89 -16.24
C HIS A 151 -6.28 -6.23 -14.86
N ILE A 152 -5.31 -5.33 -14.69
CA ILE A 152 -5.21 -4.52 -13.48
C ILE A 152 -6.00 -3.25 -13.72
N GLY A 153 -7.03 -3.06 -12.91
CA GLY A 153 -7.91 -1.89 -13.06
C GLY A 153 -7.40 -0.67 -12.32
N TYR A 154 -6.65 -0.85 -11.23
CA TYR A 154 -6.15 0.24 -10.41
C TYR A 154 -4.88 -0.19 -9.73
N LEU A 155 -3.94 0.75 -9.60
CA LEU A 155 -2.70 0.50 -8.87
C LEU A 155 -2.41 1.68 -7.96
N GLY A 156 -2.17 1.40 -6.68
CA GLY A 156 -1.72 2.42 -5.74
C GLY A 156 -0.41 1.98 -5.11
N ILE A 157 0.64 2.77 -5.27
CA ILE A 157 1.93 2.47 -4.67
C ILE A 157 2.45 3.66 -3.90
N ASP A 158 2.88 3.40 -2.68
CA ASP A 158 3.60 4.39 -1.86
C ASP A 158 5.10 4.09 -1.88
N VAL A 159 5.46 2.93 -2.41
CA VAL A 159 6.83 2.44 -2.46
C VAL A 159 7.14 2.01 -3.88
N TYR A 160 8.43 2.09 -4.25
CA TYR A 160 8.85 1.80 -5.60
C TYR A 160 10.22 1.17 -5.54
N GLU A 161 10.46 0.16 -6.37
CA GLU A 161 11.66 -0.66 -6.29
C GLU A 161 12.94 0.18 -6.41
N GLN A 162 12.91 1.22 -7.25
CA GLN A 162 14.08 2.07 -7.48
C GLN A 162 13.87 3.47 -6.93
N GLU A 163 13.21 3.58 -5.79
CA GLU A 163 12.80 4.86 -5.24
C GLU A 163 13.95 5.70 -4.70
N GLU A 164 15.12 5.13 -4.48
CA GLU A 164 16.20 5.83 -3.78
C GLU A 164 16.62 7.11 -4.49
N LYS A 165 16.56 7.13 -5.81
CA LYS A 165 16.96 8.32 -6.57
C LYS A 165 15.86 9.34 -6.76
N LEU A 166 14.65 9.04 -6.29
CA LEU A 166 13.48 9.85 -6.55
C LEU A 166 12.85 10.41 -5.29
N PHE A 167 12.56 9.53 -4.33
CA PHE A 167 11.71 9.90 -3.21
C PHE A 167 12.45 10.77 -2.21
N PHE A 168 11.70 11.65 -1.57
CA PHE A 168 12.18 12.62 -0.58
C PHE A 168 13.02 13.73 -1.20
N ARG A 169 12.88 13.95 -2.50
CA ARG A 169 13.61 14.98 -3.24
C ARG A 169 12.65 15.84 -4.04
N ASP A 170 13.00 17.10 -4.19
CA ASP A 170 12.26 17.99 -5.09
C ASP A 170 12.94 17.98 -6.45
N LEU A 171 12.37 17.24 -7.37
CA LEU A 171 12.89 17.07 -8.71
C LEU A 171 12.05 17.82 -9.75
N SER A 172 11.26 18.81 -9.31
CA SER A 172 10.30 19.47 -10.19
C SER A 172 10.95 20.21 -11.34
N HIS A 173 12.23 20.56 -11.21
CA HIS A 173 12.96 21.25 -12.28
C HIS A 173 14.04 20.36 -12.90
N THR A 174 13.94 19.06 -12.72
CA THR A 174 14.97 18.11 -13.15
C THR A 174 14.36 17.13 -14.16
N ILE A 175 15.17 16.69 -15.12
CA ILE A 175 14.75 15.64 -16.02
C ILE A 175 14.84 14.31 -15.27
N ILE A 176 13.72 13.61 -15.17
CA ILE A 176 13.69 12.32 -14.52
C ILE A 176 14.09 11.25 -15.53
N GLU A 177 15.16 10.52 -15.23
CA GLU A 177 15.70 9.53 -16.14
C GLU A 177 15.06 8.16 -15.98
N ASP A 178 14.28 7.95 -14.94
CA ASP A 178 13.60 6.66 -14.72
C ASP A 178 12.34 6.62 -15.57
N ASP A 179 12.45 5.94 -16.70
CA ASP A 179 11.32 5.84 -17.63
C ASP A 179 10.19 5.02 -17.06
N THR A 180 10.50 4.08 -16.18
CA THR A 180 9.48 3.19 -15.62
C THR A 180 8.53 3.96 -14.70
N ILE A 181 9.06 4.79 -13.82
CA ILE A 181 8.19 5.59 -12.95
C ILE A 181 7.37 6.58 -13.78
N GLN A 182 7.98 7.15 -14.82
CA GLN A 182 7.26 8.05 -15.70
C GLN A 182 6.11 7.32 -16.39
N ARG A 183 6.36 6.09 -16.83
CA ARG A 183 5.31 5.30 -17.47
C ARG A 183 4.17 5.02 -16.49
N LEU A 184 4.52 4.62 -15.27
CA LEU A 184 3.49 4.37 -14.24
C LEU A 184 2.63 5.59 -14.00
N MET A 185 3.27 6.76 -13.87
CA MET A 185 2.53 7.98 -13.58
C MET A 185 1.67 8.44 -14.75
N SER A 186 1.93 7.93 -15.95
CA SER A 186 1.13 8.32 -17.12
C SER A 186 -0.22 7.61 -17.16
N PHE A 187 -0.40 6.52 -16.42
CA PHE A 187 -1.69 5.83 -16.39
C PHE A 187 -2.68 6.58 -15.51
N PRO A 188 -3.88 6.86 -16.00
CA PRO A 188 -4.86 7.62 -15.19
C PRO A 188 -5.37 6.86 -13.98
N ASN A 189 -5.22 5.53 -13.96
CA ASN A 189 -5.70 4.68 -12.87
C ASN A 189 -4.56 4.20 -11.97
N VAL A 190 -3.45 4.95 -11.96
CA VAL A 190 -2.32 4.67 -11.07
C VAL A 190 -2.13 5.86 -10.15
N LEU A 191 -2.00 5.57 -8.86
CA LEU A 191 -1.74 6.59 -7.83
C LEU A 191 -0.39 6.29 -7.20
N VAL A 192 0.53 7.24 -7.28
CA VAL A 192 1.85 7.12 -6.68
C VAL A 192 1.98 8.18 -5.59
N THR A 193 2.33 7.75 -4.39
CA THR A 193 2.77 8.66 -3.34
C THR A 193 4.21 8.31 -3.00
N ALA A 194 4.94 9.22 -2.38
CA ALA A 194 6.39 9.11 -2.30
C ALA A 194 6.83 8.64 -0.92
N HIS A 195 6.49 7.38 -0.61
CA HIS A 195 6.89 6.71 0.63
C HIS A 195 6.49 7.55 1.85
N GLN A 196 5.26 8.05 1.84
CA GLN A 196 4.80 8.95 2.89
C GLN A 196 3.83 8.29 3.88
N ALA A 197 3.57 7.00 3.72
CA ALA A 197 2.55 6.34 4.55
C ALA A 197 2.87 6.43 6.04
N PHE A 198 4.17 6.52 6.39
CA PHE A 198 4.59 6.62 7.78
C PHE A 198 4.46 8.05 8.35
N PHE A 199 4.25 9.04 7.49
CA PHE A 199 4.46 10.44 7.85
C PHE A 199 3.23 11.03 8.53
N THR A 200 3.06 10.69 9.79
CA THR A 200 2.02 11.25 10.65
C THR A 200 2.65 11.87 11.89
N GLN A 201 1.92 12.78 12.51
CA GLN A 201 2.40 13.43 13.71
C GLN A 201 2.74 12.39 14.79
N GLU A 202 1.83 11.44 14.99
CA GLU A 202 2.02 10.43 16.03
C GLU A 202 3.23 9.56 15.75
N ALA A 203 3.43 9.16 14.49
CA ALA A 203 4.57 8.33 14.13
C ALA A 203 5.88 9.08 14.33
N LEU A 204 5.91 10.35 13.92
CA LEU A 204 7.12 11.15 14.08
C LEU A 204 7.44 11.39 15.56
N GLU A 205 6.43 11.61 16.38
CA GLU A 205 6.63 11.78 17.82
C GLU A 205 7.18 10.49 18.44
N GLN A 206 6.67 9.35 18.01
CA GLN A 206 7.15 8.07 18.51
C GLN A 206 8.60 7.83 18.14
N ILE A 207 8.96 8.15 16.89
CA ILE A 207 10.35 8.00 16.45
C ILE A 207 11.27 8.91 17.26
N ALA A 208 10.88 10.17 17.48
CA ALA A 208 11.68 11.12 18.25
C ALA A 208 11.86 10.63 19.68
N ASN A 209 10.78 10.14 20.30
CA ASN A 209 10.87 9.65 21.68
C ASN A 209 11.77 8.43 21.79
N SER A 210 11.69 7.52 20.82
CA SER A 210 12.56 6.34 20.81
C SER A 210 14.02 6.73 20.68
N THR A 211 14.30 7.70 19.81
CA THR A 211 15.67 8.17 19.60
C THR A 211 16.22 8.81 20.87
N LEU A 212 15.44 9.66 21.51
CA LEU A 212 15.86 10.31 22.75
C LEU A 212 16.11 9.28 23.84
N SER A 213 15.25 8.30 23.97
CA SER A 213 15.40 7.24 24.96
C SER A 213 16.68 6.44 24.71
N SER A 214 16.94 6.09 23.45
CA SER A 214 18.15 5.34 23.10
C SER A 214 19.42 6.14 23.43
N LEU A 215 19.42 7.44 23.11
CA LEU A 215 20.57 8.29 23.40
C LEU A 215 20.80 8.39 24.91
N SER A 216 19.73 8.53 25.70
CA SER A 216 19.82 8.59 27.13
C SER A 216 20.48 7.31 27.70
N HIS A 217 20.03 6.17 27.23
CA HIS A 217 20.58 4.88 27.66
C HIS A 217 22.06 4.75 27.25
N PHE A 218 22.40 5.22 26.06
CA PHE A 218 23.77 5.19 25.61
C PHE A 218 24.67 6.03 26.52
N GLU A 219 24.22 7.21 26.90
CA GLU A 219 24.97 8.10 27.77
C GLU A 219 25.17 7.49 29.14
N LYS A 220 24.26 6.63 29.58
CA LYS A 220 24.36 5.97 30.88
C LYS A 220 25.08 4.61 30.82
N ASN A 221 25.68 4.31 29.68
CA ASN A 221 26.38 3.02 29.48
C ASN A 221 25.40 1.84 29.56
N GLU A 222 24.18 2.04 29.08
CA GLU A 222 23.18 0.99 29.01
C GLU A 222 22.99 0.55 27.59
N GLU A 223 22.46 -0.64 27.41
CA GLU A 223 22.14 -1.14 26.08
C GLU A 223 20.98 -0.36 25.51
N PHE A 224 20.95 -0.24 24.17
CA PHE A 224 19.81 0.36 23.50
C PHE A 224 18.57 -0.50 23.74
N ILE A 225 17.49 0.16 24.09
CA ILE A 225 16.24 -0.55 24.37
C ILE A 225 15.35 -0.65 23.12
N ASN A 226 15.66 0.11 22.10
CA ASN A 226 14.87 0.13 20.89
C ASN A 226 15.81 0.16 19.69
N GLN A 227 16.01 -0.99 19.08
CA GLN A 227 16.94 -1.10 17.96
C GLN A 227 16.45 -0.38 16.73
N ASN A 228 15.14 -0.17 16.60
CA ASN A 228 14.61 0.55 15.46
C ASN A 228 15.06 2.01 15.43
N ALA A 229 15.34 2.57 16.59
CA ALA A 229 15.81 3.95 16.65
C ALA A 229 17.22 4.09 16.10
N VAL A 230 17.97 3.00 16.06
CA VAL A 230 19.35 3.03 15.56
C VAL A 230 19.39 2.96 14.04
N LEU A 231 18.34 2.45 13.43
CA LEU A 231 18.30 2.24 12.00
C LEU A 231 17.82 3.47 11.23
N LEU A 232 17.46 4.54 11.93
CA LEU A 232 17.05 5.78 11.30
C LEU A 232 18.28 6.66 11.04
#